data_53c5ca935758b7cefa438af5486055d4
#
_entry.id   53c5ca935758b7cefa438af5486055d4
#
_cell.length_a   1.000
_cell.length_b   1.000
_cell.length_c   1.000
_cell.angle_alpha   90.00
_cell.angle_beta   90.00
_cell.angle_gamma   90.00
#
_symmetry.space_group_name_H-M   'P 1'
#
loop_
_entity.id
_entity.type
_entity.pdbx_description
1 polymer ?
#
loop_
_entity_poly.entity_id
_entity_poly.type
_entity_poly.pdbx_seq_one_letter_code
_entity_poly.pdbx_strand_id
1 'polypeptide(L)'
;GSAICYFKNCELYALNRNETINSYYTAPSTYEGQKYGYVFESCSFSGNCPPRTTMLSRPWRIYAKVVLLHCDLSEQVSEIGFHDWNKPESHETCYYAEYACTGKGYVPEKRPDYVHQLTEREAGEYTREKVFGR
;
A
#
# COMPACT_ATOMS: atom_id res chain seq x y z
N GLY A 1 -5.89 2.60 10.68
CA GLY A 1 -6.00 3.75 11.56
C GLY A 1 -5.31 5.00 11.05
N SER A 2 -5.26 6.00 11.89
CA SER A 2 -4.69 7.32 11.54
C SER A 2 -3.24 7.51 12.01
N ALA A 3 -2.67 6.52 12.67
CA ALA A 3 -1.30 6.61 13.19
C ALA A 3 -0.27 6.68 12.07
N ILE A 4 0.88 7.29 12.37
CA ILE A 4 2.07 7.21 11.53
C ILE A 4 2.78 5.93 11.94
N CYS A 5 2.92 4.98 11.01
CA CYS A 5 3.54 3.68 11.29
C CYS A 5 4.60 3.36 10.25
N TYR A 6 5.70 2.77 10.73
CA TYR A 6 6.79 2.32 9.87
C TYR A 6 7.03 0.84 10.15
N PHE A 7 6.82 0.01 9.12
CA PHE A 7 6.99 -1.44 9.20
C PHE A 7 8.23 -1.83 8.42
N LYS A 8 9.14 -2.55 9.04
CA LYS A 8 10.38 -2.98 8.38
C LYS A 8 10.58 -4.48 8.55
N ASN A 9 10.85 -5.16 7.44
CA ASN A 9 11.13 -6.59 7.42
C ASN A 9 10.00 -7.44 8.03
N CYS A 10 8.75 -7.02 7.81
CA CYS A 10 7.57 -7.72 8.32
C CYS A 10 6.93 -8.56 7.22
N GLU A 11 6.24 -9.61 7.62
CA GLU A 11 5.35 -10.35 6.73
C GLU A 11 3.90 -10.06 7.09
N LEU A 12 3.13 -9.67 6.07
CA LEU A 12 1.68 -9.51 6.19
C LEU A 12 1.04 -10.65 5.44
N TYR A 13 0.44 -11.58 6.17
CA TYR A 13 -0.11 -12.81 5.62
C TYR A 13 -1.64 -12.73 5.61
N ALA A 14 -2.25 -12.73 4.42
CA ALA A 14 -3.70 -12.67 4.27
C ALA A 14 -4.30 -14.07 4.14
N LEU A 15 -5.34 -14.33 4.92
CA LEU A 15 -6.02 -15.62 4.93
C LEU A 15 -7.16 -15.65 3.91
N ASN A 16 -7.28 -16.75 3.19
CA ASN A 16 -8.35 -16.97 2.23
C ASN A 16 -9.70 -17.08 2.95
N ARG A 17 -10.67 -16.28 2.53
CA ARG A 17 -12.02 -16.28 3.07
C ARG A 17 -13.06 -16.69 2.03
N ASN A 18 -12.60 -17.13 0.86
CA ASN A 18 -13.46 -17.55 -0.25
C ASN A 18 -14.41 -16.43 -0.72
N GLU A 19 -13.88 -15.21 -0.76
CA GLU A 19 -14.60 -14.03 -1.25
C GLU A 19 -13.94 -13.48 -2.51
N THR A 20 -14.65 -12.64 -3.26
CA THR A 20 -14.13 -12.01 -4.48
C THR A 20 -12.91 -11.15 -4.16
N ILE A 21 -12.98 -10.36 -3.09
CA ILE A 21 -11.85 -9.67 -2.50
C ILE A 21 -11.66 -10.28 -1.11
N ASN A 22 -10.62 -11.07 -0.96
CA ASN A 22 -10.37 -11.79 0.29
C ASN A 22 -9.89 -10.89 1.41
N SER A 23 -9.11 -9.89 1.08
CA SER A 23 -8.50 -9.05 2.11
C SER A 23 -8.04 -7.71 1.56
N TYR A 24 -8.01 -6.73 2.46
CA TYR A 24 -7.29 -5.48 2.29
C TYR A 24 -6.21 -5.49 3.36
N TYR A 25 -4.94 -5.47 2.96
CA TYR A 25 -3.84 -5.50 3.94
C TYR A 25 -3.86 -4.29 4.87
N THR A 26 -4.27 -3.12 4.35
CA THR A 26 -4.35 -1.90 5.14
C THR A 26 -5.65 -1.15 4.84
N ALA A 27 -6.08 -0.35 5.82
CA ALA A 27 -7.24 0.53 5.70
C ALA A 27 -6.94 1.83 6.46
N PRO A 28 -6.02 2.66 5.92
CA PRO A 28 -5.58 3.85 6.64
C PRO A 28 -6.68 4.91 6.70
N SER A 29 -6.75 5.58 7.85
CA SER A 29 -7.64 6.71 8.07
C SER A 29 -6.82 7.97 8.37
N THR A 30 -5.78 8.19 7.58
CA THR A 30 -4.88 9.34 7.70
C THR A 30 -5.68 10.65 7.70
N TYR A 31 -5.35 11.57 8.59
CA TYR A 31 -6.03 12.86 8.67
C TYR A 31 -5.55 13.79 7.54
N GLU A 32 -6.45 14.68 7.14
CA GLU A 32 -6.10 15.75 6.21
C GLU A 32 -4.92 16.54 6.76
N GLY A 33 -3.93 16.82 5.91
CA GLY A 33 -2.74 17.57 6.29
C GLY A 33 -1.66 16.77 6.99
N GLN A 34 -1.91 15.53 7.37
CA GLN A 34 -0.89 14.67 7.96
C GLN A 34 0.08 14.23 6.88
N LYS A 35 1.37 14.51 7.07
CA LYS A 35 2.39 14.26 6.03
C LYS A 35 2.62 12.78 5.76
N TYR A 36 2.64 11.93 6.80
CA TYR A 36 2.92 10.51 6.67
C TYR A 36 1.77 9.66 7.21
N GLY A 37 1.59 8.51 6.60
CA GLY A 37 0.68 7.48 7.08
C GLY A 37 1.45 6.19 7.35
N TYR A 38 1.17 5.12 6.58
CA TYR A 38 1.87 3.85 6.72
C TYR A 38 3.01 3.77 5.72
N VAL A 39 4.20 3.38 6.19
CA VAL A 39 5.34 3.09 5.34
C VAL A 39 5.78 1.65 5.61
N PHE A 40 5.92 0.88 4.54
CA PHE A 40 6.39 -0.51 4.60
C PHE A 40 7.72 -0.59 3.85
N GLU A 41 8.76 -1.03 4.53
CA GLU A 41 10.08 -1.22 3.94
C GLU A 41 10.49 -2.68 4.01
N SER A 42 10.83 -3.26 2.87
CA SER A 42 11.31 -4.65 2.80
C SER A 42 10.35 -5.64 3.46
N CYS A 43 9.07 -5.42 3.30
CA CYS A 43 8.02 -6.29 3.82
C CYS A 43 7.53 -7.24 2.74
N SER A 44 6.95 -8.38 3.16
CA SER A 44 6.29 -9.32 2.27
C SER A 44 4.79 -9.24 2.44
N PHE A 45 4.07 -9.16 1.33
CA PHE A 45 2.61 -9.23 1.31
C PHE A 45 2.21 -10.56 0.69
N SER A 46 1.87 -11.52 1.54
CA SER A 46 1.67 -12.92 1.17
C SER A 46 0.34 -13.47 1.70
N GLY A 47 0.15 -14.76 1.56
CA GLY A 47 -1.05 -15.41 2.08
C GLY A 47 -1.35 -16.73 1.38
N ASN A 48 -2.54 -17.25 1.61
CA ASN A 48 -3.03 -18.47 0.98
C ASN A 48 -4.27 -18.22 0.10
N CYS A 49 -4.42 -17.00 -0.39
CA CYS A 49 -5.55 -16.61 -1.23
C CYS A 49 -5.31 -16.96 -2.70
N PRO A 50 -6.38 -17.19 -3.48
CA PRO A 50 -6.23 -17.32 -4.92
C PRO A 50 -5.59 -16.09 -5.55
N PRO A 51 -5.00 -16.22 -6.77
CA PRO A 51 -4.39 -15.09 -7.45
C PRO A 51 -5.35 -13.91 -7.61
N ARG A 52 -4.81 -12.70 -7.44
CA ARG A 52 -5.51 -11.43 -7.72
C ARG A 52 -6.74 -11.17 -6.84
N THR A 53 -6.77 -11.72 -5.63
CA THR A 53 -7.93 -11.56 -4.74
C THR A 53 -7.67 -10.69 -3.51
N THR A 54 -6.47 -10.12 -3.37
CA THR A 54 -6.18 -9.21 -2.26
C THR A 54 -5.82 -7.82 -2.77
N MET A 55 -6.09 -6.82 -1.94
CA MET A 55 -5.72 -5.43 -2.19
C MET A 55 -4.73 -4.96 -1.14
N LEU A 56 -3.79 -4.12 -1.54
CA LEU A 56 -2.81 -3.57 -0.61
C LEU A 56 -3.45 -2.59 0.36
N SER A 57 -4.45 -1.84 -0.10
CA SER A 57 -5.12 -0.85 0.74
C SER A 57 -6.49 -0.48 0.21
N ARG A 58 -7.32 0.03 1.12
CA ARG A 58 -8.53 0.79 0.80
C ARG A 58 -8.54 2.06 1.63
N PRO A 59 -9.07 3.19 1.12
CA PRO A 59 -9.05 4.44 1.87
C PRO A 59 -10.22 4.50 2.85
N TRP A 60 -9.95 4.19 4.11
CA TRP A 60 -10.98 4.37 5.15
C TRP A 60 -11.37 5.84 5.24
N ARG A 61 -10.38 6.73 5.10
CA ARG A 61 -10.59 8.17 4.87
C ARG A 61 -9.94 8.53 3.53
N ILE A 62 -10.44 9.57 2.88
CA ILE A 62 -9.98 9.95 1.54
C ILE A 62 -8.56 10.51 1.51
N TYR A 63 -7.96 10.80 2.66
CA TYR A 63 -6.57 11.27 2.78
C TYR A 63 -5.60 10.12 3.10
N ALA A 64 -6.00 8.89 2.89
CA ALA A 64 -5.20 7.69 3.17
C ALA A 64 -3.81 7.76 2.54
N LYS A 65 -2.78 7.37 3.29
CA LYS A 65 -1.39 7.37 2.81
C LYS A 65 -0.73 6.03 3.12
N VAL A 66 -0.24 5.37 2.06
CA VAL A 66 0.51 4.12 2.16
C VAL A 66 1.65 4.15 1.15
N VAL A 67 2.86 3.89 1.62
CA VAL A 67 4.04 3.82 0.77
C VAL A 67 4.74 2.47 0.97
N LEU A 68 5.01 1.77 -0.12
CA LEU A 68 5.73 0.49 -0.12
C LEU A 68 7.10 0.67 -0.76
N LEU A 69 8.15 0.33 0.00
CA LEU A 69 9.54 0.43 -0.46
C LEU A 69 10.17 -0.96 -0.42
N HIS A 70 10.68 -1.44 -1.55
CA HIS A 70 11.37 -2.75 -1.62
C HIS A 70 10.54 -3.91 -1.08
N CYS A 71 9.24 -3.87 -1.27
CA CYS A 71 8.35 -4.92 -0.79
C CYS A 71 8.18 -6.03 -1.82
N ASP A 72 7.99 -7.25 -1.35
CA ASP A 72 7.67 -8.38 -2.20
C ASP A 72 6.16 -8.63 -2.16
N LEU A 73 5.55 -8.59 -3.33
CA LEU A 73 4.10 -8.72 -3.47
C LEU A 73 3.77 -10.04 -4.15
N SER A 74 3.06 -10.92 -3.45
CA SER A 74 2.72 -12.23 -3.99
C SER A 74 1.65 -12.13 -5.08
N GLU A 75 1.47 -13.23 -5.83
CA GLU A 75 0.51 -13.28 -6.94
C GLU A 75 -0.93 -13.04 -6.50
N GLN A 76 -1.24 -13.21 -5.23
CA GLN A 76 -2.60 -12.97 -4.73
C GLN A 76 -2.98 -11.49 -4.72
N VAL A 77 -2.01 -10.58 -4.82
CA VAL A 77 -2.28 -9.14 -4.89
C VAL A 77 -2.89 -8.81 -6.25
N SER A 78 -4.00 -8.08 -6.24
CA SER A 78 -4.70 -7.64 -7.45
C SER A 78 -3.80 -6.75 -8.31
N GLU A 79 -4.01 -6.79 -9.63
CA GLU A 79 -3.25 -5.95 -10.57
C GLU A 79 -3.43 -4.46 -10.30
N ILE A 80 -4.61 -4.02 -9.84
CA ILE A 80 -4.80 -2.61 -9.48
C ILE A 80 -4.11 -2.26 -8.17
N GLY A 81 -3.84 -3.25 -7.32
CA GLY A 81 -3.09 -3.10 -6.07
C GLY A 81 -3.79 -2.32 -4.97
N PHE A 82 -4.21 -1.10 -5.26
CA PHE A 82 -4.85 -0.20 -4.30
C PHE A 82 -6.27 0.10 -4.76
N HIS A 83 -7.23 -0.17 -3.89
CA HIS A 83 -8.65 0.02 -4.19
C HIS A 83 -9.11 1.41 -3.74
N ASP A 84 -10.08 2.00 -4.42
CA ASP A 84 -10.63 3.30 -4.02
C ASP A 84 -11.86 3.18 -3.11
N TRP A 85 -12.31 1.95 -2.88
CA TRP A 85 -13.45 1.61 -2.03
C TRP A 85 -14.71 2.43 -2.40
N ASN A 86 -14.93 2.60 -3.72
CA ASN A 86 -16.03 3.38 -4.28
C ASN A 86 -16.05 4.84 -3.80
N LYS A 87 -14.86 5.40 -3.54
CA LYS A 87 -14.68 6.80 -3.16
C LYS A 87 -13.82 7.49 -4.20
N PRO A 88 -14.37 7.83 -5.38
CA PRO A 88 -13.57 8.43 -6.46
C PRO A 88 -12.90 9.75 -6.05
N GLU A 89 -13.46 10.47 -5.10
CA GLU A 89 -12.86 11.69 -4.55
C GLU A 89 -11.50 11.41 -3.90
N SER A 90 -11.23 10.17 -3.48
CA SER A 90 -9.94 9.81 -2.88
C SER A 90 -8.79 9.84 -3.89
N HIS A 91 -9.08 9.79 -5.19
CA HIS A 91 -8.04 9.77 -6.23
C HIS A 91 -7.15 11.01 -6.18
N GLU A 92 -7.68 12.14 -5.77
CA GLU A 92 -6.95 13.40 -5.69
C GLU A 92 -6.34 13.66 -4.31
N THR A 93 -6.81 12.99 -3.28
CA THR A 93 -6.47 13.29 -1.89
C THR A 93 -5.64 12.21 -1.21
N CYS A 94 -5.74 10.94 -1.65
CA CYS A 94 -4.92 9.87 -1.09
C CYS A 94 -3.50 9.94 -1.64
N TYR A 95 -2.59 9.26 -0.96
CA TYR A 95 -1.23 9.09 -1.47
C TYR A 95 -0.82 7.63 -1.33
N TYR A 96 -0.93 6.91 -2.42
CA TYR A 96 -0.50 5.52 -2.54
C TYR A 96 0.72 5.47 -3.45
N ALA A 97 1.80 4.83 -2.99
CA ALA A 97 3.04 4.83 -3.75
C ALA A 97 3.82 3.53 -3.56
N GLU A 98 4.59 3.20 -4.59
CA GLU A 98 5.45 2.02 -4.61
C GLU A 98 6.83 2.41 -5.16
N TYR A 99 7.88 1.80 -4.60
CA TYR A 99 9.24 1.96 -5.10
C TYR A 99 10.01 0.63 -4.99
N ALA A 100 10.59 0.20 -6.12
CA ALA A 100 11.46 -0.98 -6.19
C ALA A 100 10.84 -2.24 -5.56
N CYS A 101 9.54 -2.40 -5.72
CA CYS A 101 8.84 -3.62 -5.28
C CYS A 101 9.09 -4.76 -6.26
N THR A 102 8.85 -5.98 -5.81
CA THR A 102 9.08 -7.21 -6.60
C THR A 102 7.90 -8.16 -6.46
N GLY A 103 7.98 -9.29 -7.18
CA GLY A 103 6.98 -10.34 -7.09
C GLY A 103 5.89 -10.22 -8.13
N LYS A 104 5.10 -11.30 -8.29
CA LYS A 104 4.03 -11.37 -9.30
C LYS A 104 2.87 -10.41 -9.01
N GLY A 105 2.76 -9.94 -7.77
CA GLY A 105 1.76 -8.94 -7.39
C GLY A 105 2.18 -7.51 -7.70
N TYR A 106 3.42 -7.30 -8.11
CA TYR A 106 3.88 -5.98 -8.51
C TYR A 106 3.74 -5.84 -10.03
N VAL A 107 2.68 -5.15 -10.44
CA VAL A 107 2.35 -4.94 -11.86
C VAL A 107 2.11 -3.44 -12.05
N PRO A 108 3.19 -2.62 -12.06
CA PRO A 108 3.05 -1.15 -12.04
C PRO A 108 2.27 -0.61 -13.23
N GLU A 109 2.36 -1.22 -14.40
CA GLU A 109 1.62 -0.79 -15.60
C GLU A 109 0.11 -1.02 -15.49
N LYS A 110 -0.34 -1.80 -14.52
CA LYS A 110 -1.76 -2.05 -14.28
C LYS A 110 -2.31 -1.25 -13.11
N ARG A 111 -1.45 -0.54 -12.39
CA ARG A 111 -1.90 0.31 -11.27
C ARG A 111 -2.74 1.48 -11.80
N PRO A 112 -3.78 1.91 -11.07
CA PRO A 112 -4.52 3.12 -11.41
C PRO A 112 -3.66 4.38 -11.36
N ASP A 113 -4.12 5.45 -12.02
CA ASP A 113 -3.39 6.72 -12.09
C ASP A 113 -3.13 7.36 -10.72
N TYR A 114 -3.95 7.05 -9.71
CA TYR A 114 -3.76 7.58 -8.37
C TYR A 114 -2.69 6.85 -7.55
N VAL A 115 -2.05 5.84 -8.13
CA VAL A 115 -0.93 5.13 -7.49
C VAL A 115 0.37 5.64 -8.11
N HIS A 116 1.27 6.13 -7.26
CA HIS A 116 2.53 6.72 -7.70
C HIS A 116 3.63 5.67 -7.74
N GLN A 117 4.41 5.67 -8.82
CA GLN A 117 5.65 4.89 -8.91
C GLN A 117 6.80 5.85 -8.63
N LEU A 118 7.42 5.74 -7.46
CA LEU A 118 8.39 6.72 -7.00
C LEU A 118 9.74 6.56 -7.69
N THR A 119 10.45 7.69 -7.83
CA THR A 119 11.88 7.71 -8.15
C THR A 119 12.68 7.41 -6.88
N GLU A 120 13.97 7.08 -7.03
CA GLU A 120 14.86 6.89 -5.89
C GLU A 120 14.89 8.12 -4.98
N ARG A 121 14.92 9.31 -5.58
CA ARG A 121 14.93 10.57 -4.84
C ARG A 121 13.66 10.74 -4.00
N GLU A 122 12.51 10.50 -4.60
CA GLU A 122 11.22 10.58 -3.91
C GLU A 122 11.14 9.54 -2.77
N ALA A 123 11.60 8.32 -3.03
CA ALA A 123 11.61 7.27 -2.02
C ALA A 123 12.46 7.63 -0.81
N GLY A 124 13.51 8.42 -1.01
CA GLY A 124 14.40 8.88 0.06
C GLY A 124 13.72 9.73 1.13
N GLU A 125 12.53 10.26 0.83
CA GLU A 125 11.74 11.03 1.80
C GLU A 125 10.98 10.14 2.80
N TYR A 126 11.02 8.83 2.61
CA TYR A 126 10.27 7.87 3.42
C TYR A 126 11.16 6.94 4.25
N THR A 127 12.38 7.38 4.56
CA THR A 127 13.23 6.66 5.52
C THR A 127 12.63 6.80 6.92
N ARG A 128 12.99 5.87 7.81
CA ARG A 128 12.53 5.92 9.19
C ARG A 128 12.87 7.27 9.85
N GLU A 129 14.08 7.76 9.61
CA GLU A 129 14.55 9.04 10.16
C GLU A 129 13.72 10.21 9.65
N LYS A 130 13.39 10.21 8.37
CA LYS A 130 12.56 11.27 7.77
C LYS A 130 11.14 11.23 8.31
N VAL A 131 10.56 10.03 8.43
CA VAL A 131 9.18 9.86 8.88
C VAL A 131 8.99 10.30 10.32
N PHE A 132 9.94 9.95 11.19
CA PHE A 132 9.84 10.27 12.62
C PHE A 132 10.71 11.45 13.06
N GLY A 133 11.49 12.04 12.16
CA GLY A 133 12.34 13.16 12.49
C GLY A 133 13.58 12.80 13.31
N ARG A 134 13.97 11.53 13.25
CA ARG A 134 15.11 11.07 14.06
C ARG A 134 15.68 9.72 13.58
#